data_4ae3f8de1ff5ab5aba049f941f9ce0a1
#
_entry.id   4ae3f8de1ff5ab5aba049f941f9ce0a1
#
_cell.length_a   1.000
_cell.length_b   1.000
_cell.length_c   1.000
_cell.angle_alpha   90.00
_cell.angle_beta   90.00
_cell.angle_gamma   90.00
#
_symmetry.space_group_name_H-M   'P 1'
#
loop_
_entity.id
_entity.type
_entity.pdbx_description
1 polymer ?
#
loop_
_entity_poly.entity_id
_entity_poly.type
_entity_poly.pdbx_seq_one_letter_code
_entity_poly.pdbx_strand_id
1 'polypeptide(L)'
;MKYGCIGEHLGHSFSREIHSRLSDYEYELCEVARDALCDFAARKDFLAINVTIPYKETILPYIYELDEGARLIGAVNTVVNRGGRLYGYNTDFYGMSELIRHAGIEISQKKVAILGTGGTSKTASAVVSALGAREIVKVSRVAKEGVCDYPTLSREHSDVEVIINTTPVGMYRDFDGVPVNVREFPALCGVIDAVYNPLRTRLVSDALKLGIRAEGGLYMLVAQAVRASEIFLGRTYPAGTADRIFGEMLQDKENIVLIGMPSSGKTTVARLLEGETWREVIDTDEKIVTHTGMEIPEIFEKEGEKKFREYESEVIRAVAQDTGKIISTGGGAILDPLNVERLKRNGKIYFIDRPLSELLPTEDRPLSRTREAIEARYRERYGLYLGAADVTVKADGAPDEVAEQIKEDFFR
;
A
#
# COMPACT_ATOMS: atom_id res chain seq x y z
N MET A 1 24.47 -10.75 13.14
CA MET A 1 23.70 -10.64 11.89
C MET A 1 24.63 -10.85 10.70
N LYS A 2 24.33 -11.81 9.80
CA LYS A 2 25.11 -11.99 8.56
C LYS A 2 24.54 -11.13 7.43
N TYR A 3 23.23 -11.19 7.26
CA TYR A 3 22.48 -10.36 6.30
C TYR A 3 21.33 -9.70 7.01
N GLY A 4 20.95 -8.48 6.62
CA GLY A 4 19.82 -7.82 7.22
C GLY A 4 19.64 -6.36 6.80
N CYS A 5 18.75 -5.65 7.49
CA CYS A 5 18.51 -4.23 7.33
C CYS A 5 18.79 -3.49 8.64
N ILE A 6 19.47 -2.35 8.54
CA ILE A 6 19.60 -1.41 9.65
C ILE A 6 18.80 -0.14 9.41
N GLY A 7 18.15 0.35 10.45
CA GLY A 7 17.40 1.60 10.49
C GLY A 7 17.12 2.00 11.93
N GLU A 8 16.51 3.15 12.14
CA GLU A 8 16.13 3.60 13.50
C GLU A 8 14.83 2.91 13.97
N HIS A 9 13.87 2.69 13.04
CA HIS A 9 12.59 2.02 13.27
C HIS A 9 12.23 1.14 12.07
N LEU A 10 12.04 -0.16 12.30
CA LEU A 10 11.86 -1.18 11.25
C LEU A 10 10.55 -1.99 11.38
N GLY A 11 9.69 -1.68 12.35
CA GLY A 11 8.52 -2.47 12.74
C GLY A 11 7.48 -2.77 11.65
N HIS A 12 7.51 -2.06 10.51
CA HIS A 12 6.57 -2.24 9.40
C HIS A 12 7.27 -2.56 8.07
N SER A 13 8.51 -3.06 8.11
CA SER A 13 9.30 -3.35 6.92
C SER A 13 8.93 -4.71 6.31
N PHE A 14 8.59 -4.75 5.03
CA PHE A 14 8.39 -5.98 4.27
C PHE A 14 9.71 -6.61 3.78
N SER A 15 10.85 -5.99 4.05
CA SER A 15 12.16 -6.46 3.53
C SER A 15 12.47 -7.90 3.93
N ARG A 16 12.20 -8.31 5.19
CA ARG A 16 12.42 -9.69 5.64
C ARG A 16 11.64 -10.71 4.80
N GLU A 17 10.36 -10.42 4.54
CA GLU A 17 9.48 -11.27 3.76
C GLU A 17 9.94 -11.38 2.30
N ILE A 18 10.41 -10.28 1.70
CA ILE A 18 10.93 -10.28 0.34
C ILE A 18 12.22 -11.09 0.26
N HIS A 19 13.17 -10.87 1.18
CA HIS A 19 14.45 -11.59 1.19
C HIS A 19 14.28 -13.08 1.45
N SER A 20 13.28 -13.51 2.25
CA SER A 20 12.99 -14.94 2.45
C SER A 20 12.50 -15.66 1.18
N ARG A 21 11.95 -14.93 0.20
CA ARG A 21 11.54 -15.46 -1.10
C ARG A 21 12.67 -15.47 -2.14
N LEU A 22 13.79 -14.78 -1.84
CA LEU A 22 14.93 -14.67 -2.74
C LEU A 22 15.97 -15.76 -2.53
N SER A 23 16.23 -16.14 -1.29
CA SER A 23 17.31 -17.08 -0.97
C SER A 23 17.19 -17.63 0.46
N ASP A 24 17.92 -18.72 0.73
CA ASP A 24 17.92 -19.43 2.01
C ASP A 24 18.74 -18.73 3.11
N TYR A 25 19.26 -17.52 2.89
CA TYR A 25 19.95 -16.80 3.94
C TYR A 25 18.97 -16.16 4.92
N GLU A 26 19.32 -16.22 6.19
CA GLU A 26 18.58 -15.51 7.23
C GLU A 26 18.78 -14.00 7.08
N TYR A 27 17.65 -13.25 7.02
CA TYR A 27 17.65 -11.80 6.91
C TYR A 27 17.03 -11.17 8.15
N GLU A 28 17.85 -10.42 8.89
CA GLU A 28 17.48 -9.82 10.16
C GLU A 28 17.12 -8.33 10.01
N LEU A 29 16.15 -7.87 10.80
CA LEU A 29 15.86 -6.45 10.97
C LEU A 29 16.53 -6.00 12.27
N CYS A 30 17.47 -5.08 12.17
CA CYS A 30 18.27 -4.61 13.31
C CYS A 30 18.04 -3.10 13.49
N GLU A 31 17.29 -2.73 14.53
CA GLU A 31 17.14 -1.33 14.91
C GLU A 31 18.43 -0.85 15.60
N VAL A 32 19.00 0.22 15.07
CA VAL A 32 20.24 0.81 15.56
C VAL A 32 19.94 2.24 15.98
N ALA A 33 20.25 2.61 17.20
CA ALA A 33 20.12 4.01 17.67
C ALA A 33 21.16 4.92 16.96
N ARG A 34 20.86 6.20 16.83
CA ARG A 34 21.73 7.15 16.09
C ARG A 34 23.15 7.23 16.63
N ASP A 35 23.29 7.22 17.93
CA ASP A 35 24.59 7.23 18.64
C ASP A 35 25.36 5.91 18.52
N ALA A 36 24.67 4.78 18.25
CA ALA A 36 25.26 3.47 18.08
C ALA A 36 25.74 3.16 16.64
N LEU A 37 25.41 3.97 15.65
CA LEU A 37 25.76 3.72 14.25
C LEU A 37 27.29 3.61 14.04
N CYS A 38 28.06 4.48 14.70
CA CYS A 38 29.52 4.47 14.61
C CYS A 38 30.10 3.11 15.06
N ASP A 39 29.71 2.63 16.24
CA ASP A 39 30.18 1.38 16.78
C ASP A 39 29.72 0.18 15.94
N PHE A 40 28.47 0.22 15.44
CA PHE A 40 27.95 -0.80 14.53
C PHE A 40 28.80 -0.90 13.25
N ALA A 41 29.06 0.24 12.59
CA ALA A 41 29.84 0.30 11.37
C ALA A 41 31.32 -0.08 11.60
N ALA A 42 31.88 0.22 12.76
CA ALA A 42 33.25 -0.13 13.12
C ALA A 42 33.45 -1.65 13.38
N ARG A 43 32.47 -2.31 14.03
CA ARG A 43 32.55 -3.76 14.29
C ARG A 43 32.57 -4.59 13.02
N LYS A 44 31.80 -4.21 11.99
CA LYS A 44 31.73 -4.92 10.69
C LYS A 44 31.32 -6.39 10.83
N ASP A 45 30.48 -6.71 11.81
CA ASP A 45 30.02 -8.08 12.14
C ASP A 45 28.89 -8.56 11.22
N PHE A 46 28.99 -8.24 9.92
CA PHE A 46 28.02 -8.63 8.91
C PHE A 46 28.72 -8.95 7.58
N LEU A 47 28.06 -9.70 6.73
CA LEU A 47 28.51 -9.96 5.34
C LEU A 47 27.95 -8.90 4.40
N ALA A 48 26.64 -8.64 4.48
CA ALA A 48 26.00 -7.57 3.72
C ALA A 48 24.72 -7.10 4.39
N ILE A 49 24.40 -5.81 4.25
CA ILE A 49 23.23 -5.20 4.85
C ILE A 49 22.56 -4.21 3.92
N ASN A 50 21.25 -4.06 4.07
CA ASN A 50 20.56 -2.87 3.61
C ASN A 50 20.60 -1.79 4.69
N VAL A 51 20.56 -0.55 4.26
CA VAL A 51 20.58 0.65 5.11
C VAL A 51 19.37 1.50 4.76
N THR A 52 18.51 1.79 5.76
CA THR A 52 17.36 2.67 5.54
C THR A 52 17.43 3.93 6.42
N ILE A 53 16.33 4.68 6.45
CA ILE A 53 16.22 5.94 7.20
C ILE A 53 16.60 5.73 8.68
N PRO A 54 17.42 6.64 9.27
CA PRO A 54 17.97 7.87 8.68
C PRO A 54 19.40 7.71 8.15
N TYR A 55 19.93 6.49 8.00
CA TYR A 55 21.37 6.20 7.91
C TYR A 55 21.96 6.20 6.49
N LYS A 56 21.16 6.35 5.44
CA LYS A 56 21.63 6.24 4.04
C LYS A 56 22.76 7.23 3.67
N GLU A 57 22.79 8.40 4.32
CA GLU A 57 23.85 9.42 4.14
C GLU A 57 24.90 9.35 5.26
N THR A 58 24.48 9.11 6.49
CA THR A 58 25.38 9.11 7.66
C THR A 58 26.32 7.90 7.71
N ILE A 59 26.05 6.83 6.94
CA ILE A 59 26.96 5.68 6.81
C ILE A 59 28.11 5.93 5.85
N LEU A 60 28.05 6.95 4.97
CA LEU A 60 29.06 7.23 3.94
C LEU A 60 30.49 7.32 4.47
N PRO A 61 30.79 7.96 5.62
CA PRO A 61 32.16 8.04 6.14
C PRO A 61 32.81 6.69 6.45
N TYR A 62 32.03 5.61 6.60
CA TYR A 62 32.52 4.27 6.92
C TYR A 62 32.72 3.42 5.66
N ILE A 63 32.31 3.90 4.49
CA ILE A 63 32.38 3.18 3.21
C ILE A 63 33.76 3.37 2.58
N TYR A 64 34.41 2.26 2.26
CA TYR A 64 35.70 2.26 1.60
C TYR A 64 35.60 2.70 0.12
N GLU A 65 34.57 2.20 -0.59
CA GLU A 65 34.35 2.47 -2.00
C GLU A 65 32.85 2.51 -2.31
N LEU A 66 32.44 3.50 -3.09
CA LEU A 66 31.06 3.67 -3.56
C LEU A 66 30.95 3.25 -5.03
N ASP A 67 29.87 2.56 -5.38
CA ASP A 67 29.51 2.40 -6.78
C ASP A 67 29.11 3.74 -7.41
N GLU A 68 29.01 3.77 -8.73
CA GLU A 68 28.69 5.00 -9.47
C GLU A 68 27.33 5.57 -9.08
N GLY A 69 26.30 4.70 -8.92
CA GLY A 69 24.95 5.10 -8.53
C GLY A 69 24.91 5.72 -7.13
N ALA A 70 25.55 5.09 -6.15
CA ALA A 70 25.64 5.62 -4.78
C ALA A 70 26.39 6.96 -4.73
N ARG A 71 27.46 7.10 -5.53
CA ARG A 71 28.23 8.35 -5.63
C ARG A 71 27.42 9.48 -6.24
N LEU A 72 26.67 9.20 -7.30
CA LEU A 72 25.83 10.20 -7.96
C LEU A 72 24.70 10.70 -7.06
N ILE A 73 24.08 9.81 -6.30
CA ILE A 73 22.96 10.13 -5.41
C ILE A 73 23.44 10.73 -4.07
N GLY A 74 24.67 10.39 -3.66
CA GLY A 74 25.20 10.78 -2.35
C GLY A 74 24.54 10.03 -1.19
N ALA A 75 24.09 8.79 -1.40
CA ALA A 75 23.44 7.96 -0.39
C ALA A 75 23.64 6.48 -0.69
N VAL A 76 23.75 5.67 0.35
CA VAL A 76 23.93 4.21 0.31
C VAL A 76 22.74 3.54 0.98
N ASN A 77 22.13 2.56 0.30
CA ASN A 77 21.11 1.70 0.87
C ASN A 77 21.52 0.22 0.93
N THR A 78 22.70 -0.12 0.42
CA THR A 78 23.20 -1.50 0.37
C THR A 78 24.70 -1.49 0.63
N VAL A 79 25.17 -2.26 1.60
CA VAL A 79 26.59 -2.35 1.99
C VAL A 79 27.02 -3.79 2.02
N VAL A 80 28.17 -4.07 1.40
CA VAL A 80 28.81 -5.39 1.43
C VAL A 80 30.17 -5.29 2.11
N ASN A 81 30.43 -6.20 3.06
CA ASN A 81 31.70 -6.33 3.72
C ASN A 81 32.59 -7.37 2.98
N ARG A 82 33.67 -6.93 2.39
CA ARG A 82 34.66 -7.80 1.75
C ARG A 82 35.98 -7.70 2.51
N GLY A 83 36.25 -8.67 3.35
CA GLY A 83 37.50 -8.71 4.14
C GLY A 83 37.73 -7.48 5.02
N GLY A 84 36.69 -6.95 5.67
CA GLY A 84 36.76 -5.79 6.53
C GLY A 84 36.70 -4.43 5.80
N ARG A 85 36.56 -4.40 4.46
CA ARG A 85 36.30 -3.20 3.67
C ARG A 85 34.82 -3.15 3.29
N LEU A 86 34.18 -2.01 3.54
CA LEU A 86 32.75 -1.80 3.25
C LEU A 86 32.58 -1.18 1.89
N TYR A 87 31.84 -1.83 1.01
CA TYR A 87 31.48 -1.37 -0.33
C TYR A 87 30.02 -0.93 -0.34
N GLY A 88 29.76 0.30 -0.75
CA GLY A 88 28.45 0.92 -0.74
C GLY A 88 27.80 1.01 -2.12
N TYR A 89 26.53 0.65 -2.18
CA TYR A 89 25.69 0.66 -3.40
C TYR A 89 24.38 1.38 -3.13
N ASN A 90 23.73 1.82 -4.21
CA ASN A 90 22.37 2.35 -4.14
C ASN A 90 21.42 1.59 -5.07
N THR A 91 20.68 0.64 -4.50
CA THR A 91 19.70 -0.15 -5.25
C THR A 91 18.35 0.53 -5.39
N ASP A 92 18.10 1.67 -4.70
CA ASP A 92 16.87 2.45 -4.85
C ASP A 92 16.76 3.05 -6.26
N PHE A 93 17.89 3.41 -6.89
CA PHE A 93 17.92 3.88 -8.28
C PHE A 93 17.34 2.83 -9.22
N TYR A 94 17.82 1.59 -9.10
CA TYR A 94 17.31 0.45 -9.86
C TYR A 94 15.83 0.22 -9.57
N GLY A 95 15.44 0.17 -8.29
CA GLY A 95 14.06 -0.05 -7.86
C GLY A 95 13.09 1.00 -8.41
N MET A 96 13.43 2.29 -8.35
CA MET A 96 12.61 3.38 -8.89
C MET A 96 12.52 3.32 -10.42
N SER A 97 13.61 3.01 -11.12
CA SER A 97 13.61 2.85 -12.57
C SER A 97 12.69 1.71 -13.00
N GLU A 98 12.76 0.58 -12.29
CA GLU A 98 11.93 -0.59 -12.56
C GLU A 98 10.44 -0.34 -12.22
N LEU A 99 10.13 0.39 -11.16
CA LEU A 99 8.77 0.81 -10.85
C LEU A 99 8.17 1.67 -11.97
N ILE A 100 8.89 2.67 -12.45
CA ILE A 100 8.43 3.54 -13.55
C ILE A 100 8.20 2.71 -14.83
N ARG A 101 9.11 1.77 -15.13
CA ARG A 101 8.98 0.86 -16.26
C ARG A 101 7.77 -0.07 -16.11
N HIS A 102 7.57 -0.67 -14.93
CA HIS A 102 6.46 -1.57 -14.64
C HIS A 102 5.11 -0.85 -14.75
N ALA A 103 5.02 0.38 -14.24
CA ALA A 103 3.83 1.23 -14.40
C ALA A 103 3.55 1.65 -15.86
N GLY A 104 4.47 1.40 -16.78
CA GLY A 104 4.37 1.79 -18.19
C GLY A 104 4.32 3.31 -18.38
N ILE A 105 4.99 4.07 -17.50
CA ILE A 105 5.01 5.54 -17.54
C ILE A 105 6.26 5.99 -18.31
N GLU A 106 6.06 6.75 -19.40
CA GLU A 106 7.13 7.36 -20.19
C GLU A 106 7.60 8.66 -19.51
N ILE A 107 8.92 8.79 -19.32
CA ILE A 107 9.56 9.97 -18.69
C ILE A 107 10.26 10.85 -19.71
N SER A 108 10.73 10.27 -20.81
CA SER A 108 11.50 11.02 -21.84
C SER A 108 10.71 12.23 -22.33
N GLN A 109 11.36 13.40 -22.33
CA GLN A 109 10.79 14.70 -22.75
C GLN A 109 9.59 15.18 -21.91
N LYS A 110 9.30 14.57 -20.74
CA LYS A 110 8.22 14.97 -19.87
C LYS A 110 8.63 16.00 -18.83
N LYS A 111 7.68 16.82 -18.40
CA LYS A 111 7.80 17.67 -17.22
C LYS A 111 7.36 16.88 -15.97
N VAL A 112 8.28 16.67 -15.05
CA VAL A 112 8.09 15.80 -13.88
C VAL A 112 8.08 16.61 -12.59
N ALA A 113 7.04 16.50 -11.77
CA ALA A 113 7.04 17.02 -10.41
C ALA A 113 7.45 15.94 -9.41
N ILE A 114 8.43 16.23 -8.56
CA ILE A 114 8.88 15.36 -7.47
C ILE A 114 8.46 16.00 -6.15
N LEU A 115 7.53 15.35 -5.46
CA LEU A 115 7.02 15.81 -4.17
C LEU A 115 7.91 15.29 -3.05
N GLY A 116 8.51 16.20 -2.29
CA GLY A 116 9.45 15.89 -1.22
C GLY A 116 10.90 16.27 -1.56
N THR A 117 11.75 16.35 -0.51
CA THR A 117 13.17 16.72 -0.62
C THR A 117 14.10 15.79 0.17
N GLY A 118 13.63 14.61 0.56
CA GLY A 118 14.39 13.58 1.29
C GLY A 118 15.26 12.70 0.37
N GLY A 119 15.82 11.63 0.94
CA GLY A 119 16.66 10.68 0.21
C GLY A 119 16.00 10.08 -1.02
N THR A 120 14.74 9.64 -0.90
CA THR A 120 13.96 9.10 -2.04
C THR A 120 13.75 10.13 -3.15
N SER A 121 13.60 11.42 -2.81
CA SER A 121 13.52 12.50 -3.80
C SER A 121 14.82 12.70 -4.58
N LYS A 122 15.98 12.52 -3.94
CA LYS A 122 17.29 12.53 -4.62
C LYS A 122 17.36 11.39 -5.63
N THR A 123 16.96 10.18 -5.21
CA THR A 123 16.88 9.02 -6.10
C THR A 123 15.94 9.26 -7.28
N ALA A 124 14.71 9.73 -7.01
CA ALA A 124 13.74 10.03 -8.06
C ALA A 124 14.28 11.07 -9.05
N SER A 125 14.93 12.14 -8.56
CA SER A 125 15.54 13.17 -9.42
C SER A 125 16.64 12.60 -10.32
N ALA A 126 17.51 11.73 -9.79
CA ALA A 126 18.56 11.09 -10.56
C ALA A 126 17.99 10.14 -11.64
N VAL A 127 16.97 9.35 -11.27
CA VAL A 127 16.30 8.41 -12.19
C VAL A 127 15.62 9.16 -13.34
N VAL A 128 14.76 10.15 -13.04
CA VAL A 128 14.04 10.85 -14.12
C VAL A 128 14.94 11.68 -14.99
N SER A 129 16.06 12.20 -14.44
CA SER A 129 17.10 12.85 -15.23
C SER A 129 17.76 11.86 -16.19
N ALA A 130 18.13 10.65 -15.71
CA ALA A 130 18.72 9.60 -16.54
C ALA A 130 17.75 9.08 -17.62
N LEU A 131 16.43 9.08 -17.33
CA LEU A 131 15.36 8.73 -18.28
C LEU A 131 15.00 9.87 -19.25
N GLY A 132 15.70 11.01 -19.20
CA GLY A 132 15.54 12.11 -20.16
C GLY A 132 14.36 13.02 -19.92
N ALA A 133 13.97 13.25 -18.66
CA ALA A 133 12.99 14.27 -18.33
C ALA A 133 13.39 15.64 -18.90
N ARG A 134 12.41 16.36 -19.49
CA ARG A 134 12.63 17.72 -20.04
C ARG A 134 12.84 18.75 -18.95
N GLU A 135 12.05 18.63 -17.87
CA GLU A 135 12.05 19.55 -16.73
C GLU A 135 11.72 18.79 -15.45
N ILE A 136 12.40 19.12 -14.36
CA ILE A 136 12.16 18.52 -13.05
C ILE A 136 11.78 19.64 -12.07
N VAL A 137 10.55 19.61 -11.58
CA VAL A 137 10.04 20.53 -10.58
C VAL A 137 10.08 19.85 -9.21
N LYS A 138 10.94 20.33 -8.31
CA LYS A 138 11.01 19.84 -6.94
C LYS A 138 10.04 20.62 -6.05
N VAL A 139 9.29 19.90 -5.22
CA VAL A 139 8.22 20.48 -4.41
C VAL A 139 8.40 20.13 -2.94
N SER A 140 8.21 21.11 -2.07
CA SER A 140 8.17 20.90 -0.62
C SER A 140 7.11 21.77 0.06
N ARG A 141 6.88 21.57 1.36
CA ARG A 141 5.94 22.38 2.16
C ARG A 141 6.36 23.84 2.27
N VAL A 142 7.64 24.11 2.13
CA VAL A 142 8.21 25.47 2.20
C VAL A 142 9.12 25.66 0.99
N ALA A 143 8.88 26.73 0.24
CA ALA A 143 9.71 27.11 -0.90
C ALA A 143 11.14 27.43 -0.46
N LYS A 144 12.10 27.06 -1.28
CA LYS A 144 13.52 27.40 -1.14
C LYS A 144 14.18 27.40 -2.52
N GLU A 145 15.46 27.80 -2.60
CA GLU A 145 16.15 27.84 -3.87
C GLU A 145 16.07 26.50 -4.64
N GLY A 146 15.55 26.55 -5.86
CA GLY A 146 15.33 25.37 -6.72
C GLY A 146 14.20 24.41 -6.27
N VAL A 147 13.37 24.80 -5.29
CA VAL A 147 12.25 24.00 -4.79
C VAL A 147 11.05 24.90 -4.56
N CYS A 148 9.94 24.68 -5.27
CA CYS A 148 8.69 25.41 -5.06
C CYS A 148 7.85 24.81 -3.93
N ASP A 149 6.83 25.55 -3.48
CA ASP A 149 5.79 25.03 -2.61
C ASP A 149 4.60 24.49 -3.40
N TYR A 150 3.67 23.81 -2.71
CA TYR A 150 2.49 23.20 -3.33
C TYR A 150 1.57 24.23 -4.02
N PRO A 151 1.27 25.43 -3.45
CA PRO A 151 0.50 26.45 -4.14
C PRO A 151 1.16 26.93 -5.44
N THR A 152 2.49 27.06 -5.46
CA THR A 152 3.24 27.44 -6.65
C THR A 152 3.22 26.34 -7.71
N LEU A 153 3.31 25.05 -7.30
CA LEU A 153 3.18 23.92 -8.20
C LEU A 153 1.85 23.98 -8.95
N SER A 154 0.72 24.14 -8.26
CA SER A 154 -0.62 24.18 -8.89
C SER A 154 -0.79 25.41 -9.78
N ARG A 155 -0.26 26.58 -9.38
CA ARG A 155 -0.45 27.85 -10.10
C ARG A 155 0.47 27.98 -11.33
N GLU A 156 1.76 27.60 -11.18
CA GLU A 156 2.79 27.91 -12.18
C GLU A 156 3.27 26.67 -12.97
N HIS A 157 2.95 25.49 -12.48
CA HIS A 157 3.38 24.22 -13.07
C HIS A 157 2.20 23.25 -13.29
N SER A 158 1.00 23.77 -13.55
CA SER A 158 -0.19 22.94 -13.84
C SER A 158 -0.04 22.08 -15.11
N ASP A 159 0.98 22.37 -15.95
CA ASP A 159 1.38 21.62 -17.13
C ASP A 159 2.26 20.37 -16.84
N VAL A 160 2.44 20.02 -15.57
CA VAL A 160 3.15 18.79 -15.18
C VAL A 160 2.48 17.56 -15.77
N GLU A 161 3.29 16.69 -16.35
CA GLU A 161 2.85 15.47 -17.05
C GLU A 161 3.02 14.20 -16.21
N VAL A 162 4.01 14.19 -15.26
CA VAL A 162 4.24 13.07 -14.33
C VAL A 162 4.45 13.61 -12.93
N ILE A 163 3.82 12.98 -11.94
CA ILE A 163 4.01 13.27 -10.52
C ILE A 163 4.65 12.05 -9.84
N ILE A 164 5.73 12.29 -9.08
CA ILE A 164 6.37 11.27 -8.24
C ILE A 164 6.29 11.71 -6.78
N ASN A 165 5.47 11.02 -5.98
CA ASN A 165 5.41 11.26 -4.54
C ASN A 165 6.55 10.53 -3.83
N THR A 166 7.39 11.28 -3.13
CA THR A 166 8.47 10.76 -2.27
C THR A 166 8.30 11.21 -0.82
N THR A 167 7.12 11.75 -0.49
CA THR A 167 6.74 12.15 0.87
C THR A 167 6.05 10.99 1.61
N PRO A 168 5.94 11.04 2.94
CA PRO A 168 5.17 10.06 3.69
C PRO A 168 3.66 10.33 3.70
N VAL A 169 3.15 11.32 2.97
CA VAL A 169 1.71 11.63 2.89
C VAL A 169 0.99 10.47 2.23
N GLY A 170 -0.08 10.00 2.86
CA GLY A 170 -0.83 8.81 2.41
C GLY A 170 -0.35 7.48 3.02
N MET A 171 0.77 7.50 3.77
CA MET A 171 1.29 6.32 4.49
C MET A 171 0.53 6.10 5.82
N TYR A 172 0.71 4.96 6.47
CA TYR A 172 0.11 4.48 7.73
C TYR A 172 -0.11 5.64 8.70
N ARG A 173 -0.01 6.42 9.28
CA ARG A 173 -0.47 7.48 10.20
C ARG A 173 -1.29 8.57 9.53
N ASP A 174 -1.01 8.85 8.27
CA ASP A 174 -1.72 9.84 7.45
C ASP A 174 -2.44 9.15 6.27
N PHE A 175 -3.13 8.04 6.58
CA PHE A 175 -3.76 7.11 5.62
C PHE A 175 -4.71 7.81 4.63
N ASP A 176 -5.41 8.86 5.09
CA ASP A 176 -6.33 9.65 4.26
C ASP A 176 -5.66 10.83 3.54
N GLY A 177 -4.37 11.08 3.83
CA GLY A 177 -3.62 12.19 3.26
C GLY A 177 -3.44 12.09 1.75
N VAL A 178 -3.49 13.26 1.09
CA VAL A 178 -3.21 13.41 -0.34
C VAL A 178 -2.27 14.59 -0.53
N PRO A 179 -1.10 14.41 -1.14
CA PRO A 179 -0.14 15.51 -1.27
C PRO A 179 -0.60 16.58 -2.26
N VAL A 180 -1.31 16.18 -3.33
CA VAL A 180 -1.85 17.08 -4.37
C VAL A 180 -3.16 16.55 -4.92
N ASN A 181 -4.01 17.43 -5.41
CA ASN A 181 -5.20 17.06 -6.15
C ASN A 181 -4.83 16.87 -7.64
N VAL A 182 -4.87 15.62 -8.11
CA VAL A 182 -4.49 15.27 -9.49
C VAL A 182 -5.33 15.98 -10.58
N ARG A 183 -6.53 16.45 -10.23
CA ARG A 183 -7.41 17.21 -11.16
C ARG A 183 -6.88 18.59 -11.49
N GLU A 184 -5.94 19.13 -10.74
CA GLU A 184 -5.29 20.42 -11.00
C GLU A 184 -4.25 20.36 -12.12
N PHE A 185 -3.94 19.15 -12.63
CA PHE A 185 -2.90 18.91 -13.62
C PHE A 185 -3.49 18.28 -14.90
N PRO A 186 -4.03 19.10 -15.82
CA PRO A 186 -4.75 18.58 -16.99
C PRO A 186 -3.86 17.81 -17.99
N ALA A 187 -2.55 18.01 -17.95
CA ALA A 187 -1.58 17.27 -18.78
C ALA A 187 -1.07 15.97 -18.13
N LEU A 188 -1.51 15.65 -16.91
CA LEU A 188 -1.00 14.53 -16.13
C LEU A 188 -1.33 13.19 -16.82
N CYS A 189 -0.30 12.41 -17.09
CA CYS A 189 -0.41 11.10 -17.72
C CYS A 189 0.22 9.95 -16.89
N GLY A 190 0.93 10.31 -15.79
CA GLY A 190 1.56 9.32 -14.94
C GLY A 190 1.69 9.77 -13.47
N VAL A 191 1.46 8.85 -12.53
CA VAL A 191 1.68 9.05 -11.09
C VAL A 191 2.45 7.88 -10.52
N ILE A 192 3.55 8.16 -9.85
CA ILE A 192 4.32 7.19 -9.07
C ILE A 192 4.27 7.61 -7.60
N ASP A 193 3.98 6.67 -6.73
CA ASP A 193 4.06 6.89 -5.29
C ASP A 193 5.11 5.96 -4.67
N ALA A 194 6.10 6.51 -3.97
CA ALA A 194 7.09 5.69 -3.28
C ALA A 194 6.52 5.00 -2.01
N VAL A 195 5.32 5.38 -1.57
CA VAL A 195 4.61 4.72 -0.47
C VAL A 195 4.13 3.35 -0.94
N TYR A 196 4.45 2.30 -0.17
CA TYR A 196 4.06 0.92 -0.44
C TYR A 196 3.05 0.34 0.57
N ASN A 197 2.80 1.03 1.65
CA ASN A 197 1.78 0.71 2.65
C ASN A 197 0.98 1.98 3.00
N PRO A 198 -0.28 2.08 2.56
CA PRO A 198 -1.11 1.06 1.90
C PRO A 198 -0.61 0.67 0.51
N LEU A 199 -1.11 -0.47 -0.01
CA LEU A 199 -0.80 -0.96 -1.37
C LEU A 199 -1.17 0.06 -2.45
N ARG A 200 -2.27 0.79 -2.24
CA ARG A 200 -2.77 1.88 -3.09
C ARG A 200 -3.04 3.11 -2.22
N THR A 201 -2.20 4.14 -2.34
CA THR A 201 -2.49 5.42 -1.68
C THR A 201 -3.69 6.10 -2.34
N ARG A 202 -4.27 7.09 -1.66
CA ARG A 202 -5.34 7.88 -2.25
C ARG A 202 -4.89 8.61 -3.52
N LEU A 203 -3.65 9.09 -3.55
CA LEU A 203 -3.06 9.72 -4.74
C LEU A 203 -3.10 8.77 -5.95
N VAL A 204 -2.66 7.52 -5.78
CA VAL A 204 -2.71 6.47 -6.81
C VAL A 204 -4.15 6.17 -7.21
N SER A 205 -5.04 5.97 -6.24
CA SER A 205 -6.45 5.67 -6.48
C SER A 205 -7.17 6.79 -7.25
N ASP A 206 -6.91 8.05 -6.90
CA ASP A 206 -7.52 9.20 -7.56
C ASP A 206 -7.01 9.36 -9.01
N ALA A 207 -5.75 9.06 -9.28
CA ALA A 207 -5.19 9.05 -10.64
C ALA A 207 -5.83 7.93 -11.49
N LEU A 208 -5.92 6.70 -10.96
CA LEU A 208 -6.54 5.56 -11.67
C LEU A 208 -8.01 5.81 -12.01
N LYS A 209 -8.79 6.46 -11.12
CA LYS A 209 -10.19 6.86 -11.39
C LYS A 209 -10.33 7.82 -12.58
N LEU A 210 -9.27 8.58 -12.89
CA LEU A 210 -9.22 9.49 -14.05
C LEU A 210 -8.62 8.83 -15.30
N GLY A 211 -8.31 7.54 -15.27
CA GLY A 211 -7.66 6.82 -16.36
C GLY A 211 -6.16 7.15 -16.51
N ILE A 212 -5.56 7.80 -15.53
CA ILE A 212 -4.14 8.12 -15.50
C ILE A 212 -3.38 6.89 -14.99
N ARG A 213 -2.27 6.50 -15.65
CA ARG A 213 -1.40 5.41 -15.19
C ARG A 213 -0.82 5.76 -13.83
N ALA A 214 -0.97 4.87 -12.86
CA ALA A 214 -0.48 5.13 -11.51
C ALA A 214 -0.10 3.84 -10.79
N GLU A 215 0.98 3.88 -10.00
CA GLU A 215 1.44 2.74 -9.23
C GLU A 215 2.10 3.16 -7.91
N GLY A 216 1.90 2.31 -6.87
CA GLY A 216 2.50 2.46 -5.54
C GLY A 216 3.88 1.80 -5.42
N GLY A 217 4.56 2.06 -4.31
CA GLY A 217 5.98 1.74 -4.11
C GLY A 217 6.33 0.27 -3.88
N LEU A 218 5.37 -0.65 -3.86
CA LEU A 218 5.66 -2.06 -3.56
C LEU A 218 6.60 -2.68 -4.59
N TYR A 219 6.40 -2.40 -5.90
CA TYR A 219 7.29 -2.90 -6.93
C TYR A 219 8.72 -2.37 -6.78
N MET A 220 8.88 -1.08 -6.45
CA MET A 220 10.20 -0.50 -6.14
C MET A 220 10.87 -1.23 -4.98
N LEU A 221 10.12 -1.50 -3.91
CA LEU A 221 10.62 -2.19 -2.73
C LEU A 221 11.10 -3.61 -3.06
N VAL A 222 10.38 -4.33 -3.91
CA VAL A 222 10.77 -5.67 -4.38
C VAL A 222 11.99 -5.60 -5.29
N ALA A 223 11.96 -4.76 -6.33
CA ALA A 223 13.02 -4.68 -7.32
C ALA A 223 14.39 -4.28 -6.69
N GLN A 224 14.39 -3.28 -5.77
CA GLN A 224 15.61 -2.90 -5.06
C GLN A 224 16.14 -4.03 -4.17
N ALA A 225 15.25 -4.85 -3.56
CA ALA A 225 15.67 -5.98 -2.73
C ALA A 225 16.25 -7.14 -3.56
N VAL A 226 15.65 -7.43 -4.72
CA VAL A 226 16.24 -8.37 -5.71
C VAL A 226 17.66 -7.93 -6.06
N ARG A 227 17.83 -6.67 -6.43
CA ARG A 227 19.16 -6.12 -6.79
C ARG A 227 20.14 -6.15 -5.61
N ALA A 228 19.69 -5.81 -4.40
CA ALA A 228 20.51 -5.90 -3.18
C ALA A 228 20.98 -7.34 -2.91
N SER A 229 20.08 -8.32 -3.04
CA SER A 229 20.41 -9.73 -2.87
C SER A 229 21.39 -10.24 -3.91
N GLU A 230 21.28 -9.79 -5.18
CA GLU A 230 22.29 -10.09 -6.21
C GLU A 230 23.68 -9.59 -5.81
N ILE A 231 23.75 -8.36 -5.29
CA ILE A 231 25.00 -7.74 -4.82
C ILE A 231 25.54 -8.49 -3.59
N PHE A 232 24.68 -8.89 -2.65
CA PHE A 232 25.06 -9.66 -1.46
C PHE A 232 25.74 -10.97 -1.83
N LEU A 233 25.17 -11.68 -2.80
CA LEU A 233 25.56 -13.05 -3.14
C LEU A 233 26.55 -13.10 -4.35
N GLY A 234 26.79 -11.98 -5.02
CA GLY A 234 27.62 -11.94 -6.23
C GLY A 234 27.06 -12.77 -7.38
N ARG A 235 25.72 -12.87 -7.50
CA ARG A 235 25.02 -13.62 -8.57
C ARG A 235 23.84 -12.82 -9.08
N THR A 236 23.29 -13.20 -10.24
CA THR A 236 22.06 -12.65 -10.80
C THR A 236 20.90 -13.61 -10.63
N TYR A 237 19.69 -13.08 -10.49
CA TYR A 237 18.46 -13.86 -10.51
C TYR A 237 17.90 -13.99 -11.95
N PRO A 238 17.09 -15.01 -12.23
CA PRO A 238 16.37 -15.12 -13.50
C PRO A 238 15.50 -13.90 -13.78
N ALA A 239 15.33 -13.56 -15.06
CA ALA A 239 14.38 -12.53 -15.47
C ALA A 239 12.98 -12.86 -14.94
N GLY A 240 12.20 -11.83 -14.57
CA GLY A 240 10.86 -12.00 -13.97
C GLY A 240 10.85 -12.34 -12.48
N THR A 241 12.03 -12.46 -11.81
CA THR A 241 12.05 -12.73 -10.35
C THR A 241 11.37 -11.61 -9.56
N ALA A 242 11.55 -10.34 -9.95
CA ALA A 242 10.87 -9.22 -9.29
C ALA A 242 9.36 -9.29 -9.50
N ASP A 243 8.90 -9.59 -10.72
CA ASP A 243 7.48 -9.70 -11.04
C ASP A 243 6.80 -10.82 -10.24
N ARG A 244 7.43 -11.99 -10.14
CA ARG A 244 6.95 -13.12 -9.33
C ARG A 244 6.82 -12.74 -7.85
N ILE A 245 7.88 -12.18 -7.25
CA ILE A 245 7.87 -11.81 -5.83
C ILE A 245 6.86 -10.68 -5.57
N PHE A 246 6.74 -9.71 -6.49
CA PHE A 246 5.74 -8.65 -6.40
C PHE A 246 4.32 -9.24 -6.38
N GLY A 247 4.00 -10.17 -7.29
CA GLY A 247 2.72 -10.86 -7.33
C GLY A 247 2.43 -11.62 -6.02
N GLU A 248 3.40 -12.40 -5.53
CA GLU A 248 3.29 -13.11 -4.25
C GLU A 248 3.08 -12.14 -3.06
N MET A 249 3.83 -11.05 -3.00
CA MET A 249 3.70 -10.04 -1.95
C MET A 249 2.36 -9.30 -2.01
N LEU A 250 1.92 -8.94 -3.23
CA LEU A 250 0.63 -8.30 -3.43
C LEU A 250 -0.50 -9.22 -2.95
N GLN A 251 -0.47 -10.49 -3.38
CA GLN A 251 -1.44 -11.49 -2.98
C GLN A 251 -1.46 -11.69 -1.45
N ASP A 252 -0.30 -11.78 -0.79
CA ASP A 252 -0.23 -11.95 0.67
C ASP A 252 -0.74 -10.74 1.45
N LYS A 253 -0.53 -9.53 0.93
CA LYS A 253 -0.86 -8.28 1.62
C LYS A 253 -2.26 -7.75 1.28
N GLU A 254 -2.83 -8.08 0.13
CA GLU A 254 -4.16 -7.63 -0.24
C GLU A 254 -5.23 -8.30 0.63
N ASN A 255 -6.21 -7.53 1.11
CA ASN A 255 -7.33 -8.04 1.89
C ASN A 255 -8.43 -8.56 0.95
N ILE A 256 -9.16 -9.60 1.39
CA ILE A 256 -10.44 -10.01 0.81
C ILE A 256 -11.54 -9.26 1.55
N VAL A 257 -12.21 -8.33 0.89
CA VAL A 257 -13.27 -7.52 1.52
C VAL A 257 -14.63 -8.00 1.02
N LEU A 258 -15.49 -8.40 1.95
CA LEU A 258 -16.83 -8.90 1.65
C LEU A 258 -17.88 -7.83 1.93
N ILE A 259 -18.63 -7.44 0.90
CA ILE A 259 -19.78 -6.53 1.00
C ILE A 259 -21.06 -7.24 0.54
N GLY A 260 -22.22 -6.73 0.94
CA GLY A 260 -23.51 -7.27 0.52
C GLY A 260 -24.63 -6.96 1.52
N MET A 261 -25.85 -7.30 1.12
CA MET A 261 -27.03 -7.10 1.96
C MET A 261 -26.93 -7.82 3.32
N PRO A 262 -27.62 -7.34 4.36
CA PRO A 262 -27.84 -8.14 5.56
C PRO A 262 -28.37 -9.53 5.19
N SER A 263 -27.92 -10.56 5.89
CA SER A 263 -28.28 -11.99 5.64
C SER A 263 -27.80 -12.56 4.28
N SER A 264 -26.88 -11.89 3.56
CA SER A 264 -26.33 -12.44 2.31
C SER A 264 -25.27 -13.55 2.52
N GLY A 265 -24.90 -13.86 3.77
CA GLY A 265 -23.95 -14.94 4.08
C GLY A 265 -22.50 -14.50 4.23
N LYS A 266 -22.17 -13.19 4.26
CA LYS A 266 -20.79 -12.67 4.37
C LYS A 266 -19.96 -13.30 5.48
N THR A 267 -20.48 -13.33 6.70
CA THR A 267 -19.76 -13.89 7.87
C THR A 267 -19.51 -15.39 7.71
N THR A 268 -20.46 -16.14 7.13
CA THR A 268 -20.30 -17.57 6.83
C THR A 268 -19.21 -17.80 5.79
N VAL A 269 -19.26 -17.06 4.69
CA VAL A 269 -18.26 -17.12 3.62
C VAL A 269 -16.88 -16.70 4.13
N ALA A 270 -16.81 -15.66 4.98
CA ALA A 270 -15.55 -15.23 5.59
C ALA A 270 -14.88 -16.34 6.40
N ARG A 271 -15.65 -17.07 7.21
CA ARG A 271 -15.12 -18.19 8.02
C ARG A 271 -14.68 -19.37 7.18
N LEU A 272 -15.36 -19.67 6.08
CA LEU A 272 -14.93 -20.70 5.13
C LEU A 272 -13.59 -20.32 4.48
N LEU A 273 -13.49 -19.07 4.01
CA LEU A 273 -12.24 -18.55 3.45
C LEU A 273 -11.09 -18.56 4.48
N GLU A 274 -11.36 -18.25 5.77
CA GLU A 274 -10.36 -18.32 6.85
C GLU A 274 -9.77 -19.72 6.97
N GLY A 275 -10.63 -20.75 7.01
CA GLY A 275 -10.19 -22.14 7.09
C GLY A 275 -9.34 -22.61 5.91
N GLU A 276 -9.54 -22.03 4.73
CA GLU A 276 -8.83 -22.42 3.50
C GLU A 276 -7.59 -21.57 3.21
N THR A 277 -7.57 -20.28 3.64
CA THR A 277 -6.51 -19.33 3.29
C THR A 277 -5.58 -18.97 4.45
N TRP A 278 -5.91 -19.39 5.67
CA TRP A 278 -5.19 -19.05 6.92
C TRP A 278 -5.14 -17.55 7.20
N ARG A 279 -6.06 -16.76 6.61
CA ARG A 279 -6.19 -15.33 6.82
C ARG A 279 -7.18 -15.07 7.94
N GLU A 280 -6.81 -14.24 8.89
CA GLU A 280 -7.67 -13.83 10.00
C GLU A 280 -8.91 -13.08 9.48
N VAL A 281 -10.08 -13.46 9.99
CA VAL A 281 -11.34 -12.74 9.72
C VAL A 281 -11.50 -11.57 10.67
N ILE A 282 -11.86 -10.42 10.11
CA ILE A 282 -12.29 -9.24 10.84
C ILE A 282 -13.73 -8.94 10.45
N ASP A 283 -14.67 -9.08 11.40
CA ASP A 283 -16.05 -8.63 11.24
C ASP A 283 -16.18 -7.20 11.78
N THR A 284 -16.62 -6.26 10.94
CA THR A 284 -16.70 -4.85 11.33
C THR A 284 -17.81 -4.60 12.34
N ASP A 285 -18.90 -5.37 12.32
CA ASP A 285 -20.00 -5.26 13.29
C ASP A 285 -19.49 -5.68 14.69
N GLU A 286 -18.73 -6.80 14.80
CA GLU A 286 -18.09 -7.23 16.05
C GLU A 286 -17.05 -6.20 16.56
N LYS A 287 -16.30 -5.57 15.65
CA LYS A 287 -15.33 -4.51 16.02
C LYS A 287 -16.05 -3.26 16.55
N ILE A 288 -17.23 -2.89 16.01
CA ILE A 288 -18.04 -1.78 16.53
C ILE A 288 -18.50 -2.09 17.97
N VAL A 289 -19.02 -3.29 18.22
CA VAL A 289 -19.42 -3.72 19.57
C VAL A 289 -18.24 -3.67 20.54
N THR A 290 -17.08 -4.18 20.13
CA THR A 290 -15.86 -4.13 20.95
C THR A 290 -15.39 -2.69 21.22
N HIS A 291 -15.47 -1.80 20.22
CA HIS A 291 -15.04 -0.41 20.32
C HIS A 291 -15.94 0.43 21.22
N THR A 292 -17.26 0.21 21.15
CA THR A 292 -18.27 1.00 21.89
C THR A 292 -18.66 0.39 23.24
N GLY A 293 -18.46 -0.93 23.42
CA GLY A 293 -18.96 -1.68 24.57
C GLY A 293 -20.49 -1.85 24.56
N MET A 294 -21.17 -1.56 23.44
CA MET A 294 -22.62 -1.64 23.28
C MET A 294 -22.98 -2.54 22.09
N GLU A 295 -24.06 -3.29 22.24
CA GLU A 295 -24.64 -4.03 21.11
C GLU A 295 -25.24 -3.08 20.06
N ILE A 296 -25.22 -3.47 18.78
CA ILE A 296 -25.69 -2.62 17.68
C ILE A 296 -27.12 -2.11 17.90
N PRO A 297 -28.12 -2.96 18.31
CA PRO A 297 -29.47 -2.46 18.63
C PRO A 297 -29.48 -1.38 19.70
N GLU A 298 -28.62 -1.50 20.70
CA GLU A 298 -28.49 -0.54 21.79
C GLU A 298 -27.94 0.80 21.33
N ILE A 299 -26.94 0.79 20.42
CA ILE A 299 -26.40 2.02 19.80
C ILE A 299 -27.52 2.74 19.03
N PHE A 300 -28.32 2.01 18.24
CA PHE A 300 -29.43 2.60 17.49
C PHE A 300 -30.51 3.21 18.40
N GLU A 301 -30.81 2.56 19.52
CA GLU A 301 -31.80 3.03 20.47
C GLU A 301 -31.35 4.26 21.26
N LYS A 302 -30.09 4.25 21.74
CA LYS A 302 -29.56 5.30 22.63
C LYS A 302 -29.00 6.49 21.86
N GLU A 303 -28.32 6.24 20.74
CA GLU A 303 -27.51 7.25 20.05
C GLU A 303 -27.97 7.51 18.60
N GLY A 304 -28.78 6.63 18.05
CA GLY A 304 -29.34 6.75 16.70
C GLY A 304 -28.44 6.29 15.56
N GLU A 305 -29.02 6.19 14.35
CA GLU A 305 -28.31 5.67 13.16
C GLU A 305 -27.11 6.52 12.79
N LYS A 306 -27.20 7.87 12.91
CA LYS A 306 -26.08 8.75 12.56
C LYS A 306 -24.82 8.43 13.36
N LYS A 307 -24.96 8.22 14.67
CA LYS A 307 -23.83 7.90 15.53
C LYS A 307 -23.26 6.51 15.25
N PHE A 308 -24.13 5.53 14.97
CA PHE A 308 -23.69 4.23 14.49
C PHE A 308 -22.83 4.33 13.23
N ARG A 309 -23.21 5.17 12.24
CA ARG A 309 -22.41 5.38 11.02
C ARG A 309 -21.06 6.04 11.29
N GLU A 310 -20.97 6.91 12.28
CA GLU A 310 -19.67 7.47 12.71
C GLU A 310 -18.76 6.36 13.24
N TYR A 311 -19.26 5.49 14.14
CA TYR A 311 -18.50 4.33 14.65
C TYR A 311 -18.13 3.33 13.54
N GLU A 312 -19.04 3.04 12.63
CA GLU A 312 -18.79 2.20 11.46
C GLU A 312 -17.61 2.75 10.62
N SER A 313 -17.60 4.05 10.35
CA SER A 313 -16.52 4.70 9.59
C SER A 313 -15.20 4.75 10.35
N GLU A 314 -15.20 4.91 11.67
CA GLU A 314 -14.01 4.85 12.52
C GLU A 314 -13.39 3.44 12.51
N VAL A 315 -14.21 2.41 12.67
CA VAL A 315 -13.79 1.01 12.63
C VAL A 315 -13.26 0.65 11.25
N ILE A 316 -13.98 1.02 10.18
CA ILE A 316 -13.50 0.75 8.80
C ILE A 316 -12.17 1.45 8.54
N ARG A 317 -12.00 2.69 8.99
CA ARG A 317 -10.72 3.40 8.88
C ARG A 317 -9.58 2.66 9.57
N ALA A 318 -9.84 2.04 10.72
CA ALA A 318 -8.84 1.26 11.44
C ALA A 318 -8.51 -0.04 10.71
N VAL A 319 -9.51 -0.88 10.41
CA VAL A 319 -9.31 -2.21 9.81
C VAL A 319 -8.81 -2.15 8.36
N ALA A 320 -9.10 -1.08 7.63
CA ALA A 320 -8.60 -0.88 6.26
C ALA A 320 -7.07 -0.66 6.21
N GLN A 321 -6.42 -0.39 7.34
CA GLN A 321 -4.97 -0.27 7.43
C GLN A 321 -4.27 -1.63 7.59
N ASP A 322 -5.01 -2.66 8.02
CA ASP A 322 -4.51 -4.02 8.08
C ASP A 322 -4.29 -4.60 6.68
N THR A 323 -3.43 -5.60 6.58
CA THR A 323 -3.11 -6.30 5.35
C THR A 323 -3.22 -7.81 5.52
N GLY A 324 -3.55 -8.53 4.44
CA GLY A 324 -3.64 -9.99 4.44
C GLY A 324 -4.82 -10.53 5.27
N LYS A 325 -5.91 -9.78 5.40
CA LYS A 325 -7.10 -10.12 6.18
C LYS A 325 -8.29 -10.45 5.28
N ILE A 326 -9.30 -11.07 5.89
CA ILE A 326 -10.65 -11.18 5.34
C ILE A 326 -11.52 -10.20 6.15
N ILE A 327 -12.06 -9.19 5.48
CA ILE A 327 -12.88 -8.14 6.14
C ILE A 327 -14.33 -8.37 5.75
N SER A 328 -15.16 -8.82 6.71
CA SER A 328 -16.61 -8.91 6.58
C SER A 328 -17.23 -7.60 7.04
N THR A 329 -17.94 -6.88 6.15
CA THR A 329 -18.49 -5.57 6.48
C THR A 329 -19.95 -5.62 6.88
N GLY A 330 -20.39 -4.65 7.70
CA GLY A 330 -21.80 -4.34 7.88
C GLY A 330 -22.48 -3.99 6.56
N GLY A 331 -23.78 -4.30 6.42
CA GLY A 331 -24.52 -4.06 5.18
C GLY A 331 -24.72 -2.58 4.82
N GLY A 332 -24.30 -1.65 5.66
CA GLY A 332 -24.36 -0.20 5.43
C GLY A 332 -23.00 0.44 5.12
N ALA A 333 -21.92 -0.31 5.21
CA ALA A 333 -20.55 0.20 5.02
C ALA A 333 -20.36 0.95 3.70
N ILE A 334 -21.10 0.55 2.65
CA ILE A 334 -21.03 1.14 1.29
C ILE A 334 -21.77 2.47 1.16
N LEU A 335 -22.53 2.88 2.17
CA LEU A 335 -23.31 4.13 2.12
C LEU A 335 -22.40 5.37 2.19
N ASP A 336 -21.26 5.25 2.85
CA ASP A 336 -20.21 6.26 2.81
C ASP A 336 -19.16 5.90 1.74
N PRO A 337 -19.05 6.67 0.64
CA PRO A 337 -18.04 6.43 -0.38
C PRO A 337 -16.59 6.42 0.16
N LEU A 338 -16.31 7.15 1.25
CA LEU A 338 -14.99 7.17 1.86
C LEU A 338 -14.64 5.83 2.49
N ASN A 339 -15.60 5.10 3.04
CA ASN A 339 -15.39 3.75 3.54
C ASN A 339 -14.99 2.79 2.42
N VAL A 340 -15.67 2.86 1.28
CA VAL A 340 -15.33 2.08 0.08
C VAL A 340 -13.91 2.40 -0.40
N GLU A 341 -13.56 3.69 -0.47
CA GLU A 341 -12.20 4.12 -0.84
C GLU A 341 -11.15 3.58 0.11
N ARG A 342 -11.38 3.64 1.41
CA ARG A 342 -10.47 3.11 2.44
C ARG A 342 -10.25 1.61 2.30
N LEU A 343 -11.33 0.85 2.13
CA LEU A 343 -11.26 -0.61 1.97
C LEU A 343 -10.49 -1.01 0.70
N LYS A 344 -10.63 -0.26 -0.40
CA LYS A 344 -9.92 -0.51 -1.67
C LYS A 344 -8.42 -0.23 -1.62
N ARG A 345 -7.91 0.49 -0.63
CA ARG A 345 -6.47 0.81 -0.57
C ARG A 345 -5.60 -0.40 -0.31
N ASN A 346 -6.08 -1.32 0.53
CA ASN A 346 -5.41 -2.58 0.82
C ASN A 346 -6.23 -3.81 0.45
N GLY A 347 -7.39 -3.66 -0.20
CA GLY A 347 -8.29 -4.78 -0.43
C GLY A 347 -8.94 -4.80 -1.80
N LYS A 348 -9.35 -6.00 -2.19
CA LYS A 348 -10.22 -6.31 -3.32
C LYS A 348 -11.61 -6.58 -2.79
N ILE A 349 -12.60 -5.83 -3.29
CA ILE A 349 -13.97 -5.86 -2.77
C ILE A 349 -14.82 -6.86 -3.58
N TYR A 350 -15.36 -7.84 -2.87
CA TYR A 350 -16.29 -8.85 -3.38
C TYR A 350 -17.71 -8.56 -2.92
N PHE A 351 -18.61 -8.35 -3.85
CA PHE A 351 -20.05 -8.24 -3.56
C PHE A 351 -20.69 -9.63 -3.59
N ILE A 352 -21.16 -10.10 -2.42
CA ILE A 352 -21.95 -11.33 -2.31
C ILE A 352 -23.40 -10.98 -2.69
N ASP A 353 -23.74 -11.24 -3.96
CA ASP A 353 -25.04 -10.94 -4.57
C ASP A 353 -26.01 -12.10 -4.37
N ARG A 354 -26.66 -12.15 -3.19
CA ARG A 354 -27.72 -13.11 -2.89
C ARG A 354 -29.07 -12.61 -3.42
N PRO A 355 -29.85 -13.49 -4.09
CA PRO A 355 -31.18 -13.14 -4.59
C PRO A 355 -32.08 -12.55 -3.49
N LEU A 356 -32.82 -11.50 -3.81
CA LEU A 356 -33.72 -10.86 -2.87
C LEU A 356 -34.67 -11.85 -2.21
N SER A 357 -35.17 -12.88 -2.95
CA SER A 357 -36.07 -13.94 -2.43
C SER A 357 -35.48 -14.72 -1.26
N GLU A 358 -34.15 -14.81 -1.16
CA GLU A 358 -33.42 -15.60 -0.17
C GLU A 358 -32.92 -14.78 1.02
N LEU A 359 -33.03 -13.45 0.96
CA LEU A 359 -32.67 -12.57 2.09
C LEU A 359 -33.73 -12.67 3.19
N LEU A 360 -33.31 -13.05 4.38
CA LEU A 360 -34.21 -13.25 5.52
C LEU A 360 -34.17 -12.08 6.51
N PRO A 361 -35.31 -11.70 7.09
CA PRO A 361 -35.35 -10.78 8.22
C PRO A 361 -34.58 -11.34 9.43
N THR A 362 -33.92 -10.47 10.20
CA THR A 362 -33.20 -10.83 11.42
C THR A 362 -33.56 -9.86 12.55
N GLU A 363 -33.75 -10.36 13.78
CA GLU A 363 -34.16 -9.55 14.93
C GLU A 363 -33.01 -8.66 15.47
N ASP A 364 -31.77 -9.13 15.33
CA ASP A 364 -30.53 -8.47 15.77
C ASP A 364 -30.14 -7.26 14.92
N ARG A 365 -30.84 -7.04 13.79
CA ARG A 365 -30.55 -5.92 12.89
C ARG A 365 -31.74 -4.96 12.80
N PRO A 366 -31.71 -3.84 13.56
CA PRO A 366 -32.84 -2.92 13.69
C PRO A 366 -33.48 -2.49 12.38
N LEU A 367 -32.64 -2.37 11.35
CA LEU A 367 -33.04 -1.87 10.05
C LEU A 367 -33.53 -2.96 9.05
N SER A 368 -33.51 -4.27 9.38
CA SER A 368 -33.85 -5.38 8.47
C SER A 368 -34.80 -6.40 9.13
N ARG A 369 -35.71 -5.93 10.01
CA ARG A 369 -36.61 -6.77 10.78
C ARG A 369 -37.81 -7.27 9.98
N THR A 370 -38.18 -6.64 8.88
CA THR A 370 -39.33 -7.03 8.06
C THR A 370 -38.92 -7.24 6.60
N ARG A 371 -39.76 -7.98 5.85
CA ARG A 371 -39.56 -8.24 4.43
C ARG A 371 -39.56 -6.93 3.63
N GLU A 372 -40.51 -6.05 3.91
CA GLU A 372 -40.67 -4.75 3.26
C GLU A 372 -39.43 -3.86 3.48
N ALA A 373 -38.85 -3.92 4.70
CA ALA A 373 -37.65 -3.20 5.04
C ALA A 373 -36.43 -3.71 4.25
N ILE A 374 -36.32 -5.03 4.04
CA ILE A 374 -35.26 -5.62 3.22
C ILE A 374 -35.42 -5.20 1.74
N GLU A 375 -36.63 -5.28 1.20
CA GLU A 375 -36.92 -4.90 -0.18
C GLU A 375 -36.61 -3.42 -0.47
N ALA A 376 -37.02 -2.54 0.45
CA ALA A 376 -36.70 -1.11 0.34
C ALA A 376 -35.19 -0.86 0.29
N ARG A 377 -34.41 -1.49 1.20
CA ARG A 377 -32.95 -1.37 1.22
C ARG A 377 -32.28 -2.02 0.01
N TYR A 378 -32.80 -3.13 -0.46
CA TYR A 378 -32.26 -3.75 -1.66
C TYR A 378 -32.35 -2.80 -2.85
N ARG A 379 -33.51 -2.16 -3.05
CA ARG A 379 -33.69 -1.16 -4.14
C ARG A 379 -32.78 0.05 -3.98
N GLU A 380 -32.57 0.52 -2.75
CA GLU A 380 -31.70 1.66 -2.43
C GLU A 380 -30.22 1.33 -2.66
N ARG A 381 -29.75 0.12 -2.23
CA ARG A 381 -28.34 -0.19 -2.06
C ARG A 381 -27.74 -1.05 -3.15
N TYR A 382 -28.55 -1.75 -3.94
CA TYR A 382 -28.05 -2.70 -4.94
C TYR A 382 -27.08 -2.03 -5.93
N GLY A 383 -27.45 -0.84 -6.46
CA GLY A 383 -26.58 -0.07 -7.33
C GLY A 383 -25.28 0.39 -6.65
N LEU A 384 -25.33 0.70 -5.34
CA LEU A 384 -24.15 1.09 -4.57
C LEU A 384 -23.20 -0.09 -4.37
N TYR A 385 -23.71 -1.31 -4.10
CA TYR A 385 -22.88 -2.51 -4.01
C TYR A 385 -22.18 -2.80 -5.34
N LEU A 386 -22.90 -2.75 -6.46
CA LEU A 386 -22.32 -2.93 -7.80
C LEU A 386 -21.23 -1.90 -8.09
N GLY A 387 -21.46 -0.64 -7.72
CA GLY A 387 -20.46 0.43 -7.92
C GLY A 387 -19.23 0.35 -6.99
N ALA A 388 -19.40 -0.26 -5.82
CA ALA A 388 -18.32 -0.44 -4.85
C ALA A 388 -17.46 -1.67 -5.15
N ALA A 389 -18.04 -2.74 -5.68
CA ALA A 389 -17.38 -4.02 -5.89
C ALA A 389 -16.32 -3.97 -7.00
N ASP A 390 -15.23 -4.71 -6.79
CA ASP A 390 -14.28 -5.07 -7.84
C ASP A 390 -14.73 -6.35 -8.55
N VAL A 391 -15.38 -7.27 -7.81
CA VAL A 391 -15.96 -8.51 -8.31
C VAL A 391 -17.35 -8.73 -7.70
N THR A 392 -18.32 -9.12 -8.53
CA THR A 392 -19.65 -9.57 -8.06
C THR A 392 -19.72 -11.09 -8.13
N VAL A 393 -20.00 -11.72 -6.99
CA VAL A 393 -20.14 -13.18 -6.88
C VAL A 393 -21.61 -13.50 -6.64
N LYS A 394 -22.20 -14.30 -7.53
CA LYS A 394 -23.56 -14.78 -7.39
C LYS A 394 -23.66 -15.79 -6.25
N ALA A 395 -24.54 -15.53 -5.30
CA ALA A 395 -24.72 -16.35 -4.11
C ALA A 395 -26.09 -17.05 -4.13
N ASP A 396 -26.41 -17.72 -5.24
CA ASP A 396 -27.58 -18.54 -5.47
C ASP A 396 -27.36 -20.02 -5.10
N GLY A 397 -26.14 -20.38 -4.73
CA GLY A 397 -25.71 -21.70 -4.26
C GLY A 397 -25.36 -21.76 -2.78
N ALA A 398 -24.67 -22.83 -2.40
CA ALA A 398 -24.19 -23.04 -1.04
C ALA A 398 -23.02 -22.07 -0.70
N PRO A 399 -22.82 -21.70 0.59
CA PRO A 399 -21.77 -20.76 0.99
C PRO A 399 -20.35 -21.22 0.64
N ASP A 400 -20.07 -22.51 0.59
CA ASP A 400 -18.80 -23.10 0.18
C ASP A 400 -18.50 -22.86 -1.30
N GLU A 401 -19.50 -22.94 -2.17
CA GLU A 401 -19.35 -22.60 -3.59
C GLU A 401 -19.01 -21.13 -3.80
N VAL A 402 -19.60 -20.24 -3.00
CA VAL A 402 -19.29 -18.80 -3.01
C VAL A 402 -17.87 -18.54 -2.53
N ALA A 403 -17.45 -19.21 -1.44
CA ALA A 403 -16.09 -19.10 -0.92
C ALA A 403 -15.05 -19.58 -1.95
N GLU A 404 -15.30 -20.70 -2.62
CA GLU A 404 -14.41 -21.24 -3.65
C GLU A 404 -14.28 -20.28 -4.84
N GLN A 405 -15.38 -19.70 -5.35
CA GLN A 405 -15.33 -18.70 -6.42
C GLN A 405 -14.48 -17.49 -6.05
N ILE A 406 -14.61 -16.98 -4.80
CA ILE A 406 -13.80 -15.87 -4.32
C ILE A 406 -12.33 -16.26 -4.23
N LYS A 407 -12.04 -17.45 -3.71
CA LYS A 407 -10.68 -17.97 -3.59
C LYS A 407 -10.01 -18.15 -4.96
N GLU A 408 -10.70 -18.77 -5.91
CA GLU A 408 -10.18 -18.95 -7.28
C GLU A 408 -9.89 -17.60 -7.97
N ASP A 409 -10.77 -16.61 -7.81
CA ASP A 409 -10.57 -15.28 -8.39
C ASP A 409 -9.44 -14.50 -7.69
N PHE A 410 -9.30 -14.64 -6.36
CA PHE A 410 -8.30 -13.93 -5.60
C PHE A 410 -6.88 -14.49 -5.79
N PHE A 411 -6.74 -15.81 -5.93
CA PHE A 411 -5.45 -16.49 -6.06
C PHE A 411 -5.09 -16.86 -7.53
N ARG A 412 -5.85 -16.35 -8.49
CA ARG A 412 -5.54 -16.46 -9.93
C ARG A 412 -4.43 -15.47 -10.30
#